data_d32e124bc3cbe59d5999651089210eb8
#
_entry.id   d32e124bc3cbe59d5999651089210eb8
#
_cell.length_a   1.000
_cell.length_b   1.000
_cell.length_c   1.000
_cell.angle_alpha   90.00
_cell.angle_beta   90.00
_cell.angle_gamma   90.00
#
_symmetry.space_group_name_H-M   'P 1'
#
loop_
_entity.id
_entity.type
_entity.pdbx_description
1 polymer ?
#
loop_
_entity_poly.entity_id
_entity_poly.type
_entity_poly.pdbx_seq_one_letter_code
_entity_poly.pdbx_strand_id
1 'polypeptide(L)'
;MKKFHDRLTYFLEGLVCVSFFSLFIMVILLVGLRYIFNSSISGANEIIIILFIYTTAIGSAIAVGQRSHIAINILEDKLSQSSAKLLAKLQLVLVGLINLIIAWFSFNWISKTGDNLMPTLGATRSIVQISIPLGCGLATLYCITSSILGLDKIKDNDLNQTNSNFNLENKDHLI
;
A
#
# COMPACT_ATOMS: atom_id res chain seq x y z
N MET A 1 -13.22 -1.84 -12.86
CA MET A 1 -12.46 -1.48 -11.65
C MET A 1 -11.20 -2.33 -11.49
N LYS A 2 -11.26 -3.66 -11.70
CA LYS A 2 -10.08 -4.56 -11.57
C LYS A 2 -8.89 -4.13 -12.45
N LYS A 3 -9.13 -3.82 -13.73
CA LYS A 3 -8.06 -3.36 -14.66
C LYS A 3 -7.40 -2.03 -14.26
N PHE A 4 -8.11 -1.16 -13.57
CA PHE A 4 -7.56 0.11 -13.05
C PHE A 4 -6.66 -0.15 -11.84
N HIS A 5 -7.11 -1.01 -10.93
CA HIS A 5 -6.34 -1.44 -9.76
C HIS A 5 -5.02 -2.10 -10.18
N ASP A 6 -5.09 -3.05 -11.13
CA ASP A 6 -3.90 -3.77 -11.61
C ASP A 6 -2.91 -2.81 -12.29
N ARG A 7 -3.38 -1.87 -13.12
CA ARG A 7 -2.52 -0.86 -13.75
C ARG A 7 -1.87 0.08 -12.74
N LEU A 8 -2.64 0.53 -11.74
CA LEU A 8 -2.12 1.40 -10.69
C LEU A 8 -1.03 0.68 -9.89
N THR A 9 -1.26 -0.57 -9.53
CA THR A 9 -0.29 -1.39 -8.80
C THR A 9 0.98 -1.59 -9.62
N TYR A 10 0.89 -1.98 -10.87
CA TYR A 10 2.05 -2.14 -11.76
C TYR A 10 2.87 -0.84 -11.91
N PHE A 11 2.19 0.29 -12.06
CA PHE A 11 2.85 1.58 -12.16
C PHE A 11 3.59 1.95 -10.87
N LEU A 12 2.94 1.77 -9.72
CA LEU A 12 3.54 2.06 -8.41
C LEU A 12 4.69 1.10 -8.08
N GLU A 13 4.57 -0.19 -8.41
CA GLU A 13 5.65 -1.17 -8.26
C GLU A 13 6.87 -0.79 -9.11
N GLY A 14 6.65 -0.40 -10.36
CA GLY A 14 7.71 0.08 -11.23
C GLY A 14 8.42 1.32 -10.67
N LEU A 15 7.64 2.26 -10.15
CA LEU A 15 8.16 3.48 -9.54
C LEU A 15 8.99 3.17 -8.28
N VAL A 16 8.52 2.28 -7.42
CA VAL A 16 9.25 1.83 -6.23
C VAL A 16 10.54 1.11 -6.62
N CYS A 17 10.50 0.24 -7.62
CA CYS A 17 11.67 -0.48 -8.10
C CYS A 17 12.75 0.48 -8.65
N VAL A 18 12.37 1.43 -9.50
CA VAL A 18 13.27 2.44 -10.04
C VAL A 18 13.85 3.33 -8.93
N SER A 19 13.01 3.76 -7.97
CA SER A 19 13.44 4.58 -6.84
C SER A 19 14.43 3.84 -5.95
N PHE A 20 14.16 2.55 -5.67
CA PHE A 20 15.05 1.71 -4.88
C PHE A 20 16.41 1.50 -5.56
N PHE A 21 16.41 1.25 -6.87
CA PHE A 21 17.63 1.10 -7.66
C PHE A 21 18.44 2.40 -7.71
N SER A 22 17.77 3.54 -7.88
CA SER A 22 18.39 4.88 -7.85
C SER A 22 19.00 5.16 -6.49
N LEU A 23 18.32 4.83 -5.40
CA LEU A 23 18.82 4.97 -4.04
C LEU A 23 20.07 4.12 -3.83
N PHE A 24 20.07 2.87 -4.30
CA PHE A 24 21.20 1.97 -4.18
C PHE A 24 22.43 2.50 -4.90
N ILE A 25 22.28 2.98 -6.15
CA ILE A 25 23.37 3.62 -6.92
C ILE A 25 23.89 4.85 -6.18
N MET A 26 23.01 5.70 -5.66
CA MET A 26 23.37 6.94 -4.99
C MET A 26 24.18 6.69 -3.70
N VAL A 27 23.81 5.67 -2.94
CA VAL A 27 24.56 5.25 -1.75
C VAL A 27 25.95 4.73 -2.12
N ILE A 28 26.08 3.90 -3.16
CA ILE A 28 27.36 3.39 -3.63
C ILE A 28 28.27 4.55 -4.08
N LEU A 29 27.72 5.49 -4.85
CA LEU A 29 28.47 6.66 -5.31
C LEU A 29 28.95 7.52 -4.12
N LEU A 30 28.08 7.76 -3.15
CA LEU A 30 28.40 8.56 -1.97
C LEU A 30 29.52 7.90 -1.13
N VAL A 31 29.43 6.59 -0.93
CA VAL A 31 30.44 5.81 -0.23
C VAL A 31 31.76 5.81 -1.01
N GLY A 32 31.71 5.58 -2.32
CA GLY A 32 32.89 5.61 -3.20
C GLY A 32 33.58 6.97 -3.18
N LEU A 33 32.85 8.07 -3.33
CA LEU A 33 33.38 9.43 -3.27
C LEU A 33 34.06 9.72 -1.91
N ARG A 34 33.46 9.26 -0.82
CA ARG A 34 33.98 9.49 0.51
C ARG A 34 35.28 8.73 0.77
N TYR A 35 35.37 7.46 0.35
CA TYR A 35 36.51 6.61 0.66
C TYR A 35 37.64 6.66 -0.38
N ILE A 36 37.30 6.89 -1.67
CA ILE A 36 38.31 6.92 -2.75
C ILE A 36 38.82 8.36 -2.96
N PHE A 37 37.92 9.35 -2.98
CA PHE A 37 38.24 10.73 -3.29
C PHE A 37 38.34 11.64 -2.06
N ASN A 38 38.07 11.12 -0.86
CA ASN A 38 38.08 11.87 0.39
C ASN A 38 37.19 13.13 0.33
N SER A 39 36.15 13.08 -0.51
CA SER A 39 35.22 14.18 -0.78
C SER A 39 33.81 13.75 -0.37
N SER A 40 33.03 14.68 0.16
CA SER A 40 31.60 14.44 0.46
C SER A 40 30.75 15.49 -0.19
N ILE A 41 29.65 15.07 -0.81
CA ILE A 41 28.67 15.98 -1.40
C ILE A 41 27.71 16.41 -0.28
N SER A 42 27.75 17.70 0.06
CA SER A 42 26.79 18.29 1.00
C SER A 42 25.37 18.14 0.44
N GLY A 43 24.46 17.63 1.27
CA GLY A 43 23.06 17.43 0.87
C GLY A 43 22.70 16.08 0.24
N ALA A 44 23.67 15.28 -0.21
CA ALA A 44 23.39 13.96 -0.77
C ALA A 44 22.69 13.04 0.22
N ASN A 45 23.03 13.11 1.50
CA ASN A 45 22.34 12.36 2.56
C ASN A 45 20.85 12.73 2.68
N GLU A 46 20.52 14.02 2.55
CA GLU A 46 19.15 14.49 2.63
C GLU A 46 18.32 14.00 1.44
N ILE A 47 18.91 13.96 0.24
CA ILE A 47 18.26 13.40 -0.97
C ILE A 47 18.00 11.89 -0.79
N ILE A 48 18.99 11.15 -0.28
CA ILE A 48 18.84 9.71 0.01
C ILE A 48 17.71 9.47 1.00
N ILE A 49 17.61 10.27 2.07
CA ILE A 49 16.55 10.17 3.07
C ILE A 49 15.18 10.45 2.43
N ILE A 50 15.05 11.49 1.61
CA ILE A 50 13.80 11.80 0.90
C ILE A 50 13.39 10.61 0.03
N LEU A 51 14.29 10.13 -0.81
CA LEU A 51 14.02 9.01 -1.72
C LEU A 51 13.64 7.74 -0.96
N PHE A 52 14.32 7.44 0.13
CA PHE A 52 14.03 6.30 0.99
C PHE A 52 12.64 6.39 1.62
N ILE A 53 12.27 7.54 2.16
CA ILE A 53 10.97 7.73 2.83
C ILE A 53 9.82 7.61 1.81
N TYR A 54 9.94 8.20 0.62
CA TYR A 54 8.93 8.06 -0.43
C TYR A 54 8.81 6.62 -0.93
N THR A 55 9.94 5.94 -1.16
CA THR A 55 9.96 4.53 -1.57
C THR A 55 9.27 3.65 -0.51
N THR A 56 9.55 3.88 0.76
CA THR A 56 8.94 3.14 1.87
C THR A 56 7.45 3.45 1.99
N ALA A 57 7.04 4.71 1.87
CA ALA A 57 5.63 5.11 1.95
C ALA A 57 4.78 4.48 0.84
N ILE A 58 5.27 4.50 -0.41
CA ILE A 58 4.57 3.90 -1.54
C ILE A 58 4.60 2.37 -1.46
N GLY A 59 5.76 1.79 -1.13
CA GLY A 59 5.93 0.34 -0.98
C GLY A 59 5.06 -0.26 0.13
N SER A 60 4.93 0.43 1.26
CA SER A 60 4.04 0.00 2.34
C SER A 60 2.56 0.03 1.92
N ALA A 61 2.14 1.04 1.16
CA ALA A 61 0.78 1.13 0.64
C ALA A 61 0.46 -0.03 -0.32
N ILE A 62 1.39 -0.40 -1.22
CA ILE A 62 1.25 -1.56 -2.10
C ILE A 62 1.17 -2.85 -1.28
N ALA A 63 2.03 -3.01 -0.27
CA ALA A 63 2.05 -4.18 0.61
C ALA A 63 0.72 -4.37 1.36
N VAL A 64 0.09 -3.29 1.81
CA VAL A 64 -1.25 -3.33 2.40
C VAL A 64 -2.28 -3.84 1.40
N GLY A 65 -2.23 -3.37 0.15
CA GLY A 65 -3.12 -3.82 -0.91
C GLY A 65 -2.98 -5.30 -1.26
N GLN A 66 -1.75 -5.80 -1.33
CA GLN A 66 -1.47 -7.19 -1.69
C GLN A 66 -1.74 -8.18 -0.54
N ARG A 67 -1.52 -7.79 0.72
CA ARG A 67 -1.71 -8.65 1.89
C ARG A 67 -3.17 -8.98 2.20
N SER A 68 -4.11 -8.20 1.71
CA SER A 68 -5.55 -8.46 1.98
C SER A 68 -6.01 -9.83 1.48
N HIS A 69 -5.36 -10.39 0.46
CA HIS A 69 -5.68 -11.71 -0.07
C HIS A 69 -5.00 -12.86 0.67
N ILE A 70 -3.83 -12.65 1.26
CA ILE A 70 -3.05 -13.70 1.94
C ILE A 70 -3.59 -13.96 3.36
N ALA A 71 -4.00 -12.91 4.08
CA ALA A 71 -4.54 -13.05 5.43
C ALA A 71 -5.86 -13.83 5.46
N ILE A 72 -6.66 -13.74 4.41
CA ILE A 72 -7.94 -14.46 4.29
C ILE A 72 -7.68 -15.97 4.15
N ASN A 73 -6.72 -16.38 3.33
CA ASN A 73 -6.47 -17.80 3.05
C ASN A 73 -5.99 -18.59 4.28
N ILE A 74 -5.16 -18.00 5.13
CA ILE A 74 -4.65 -18.68 6.35
C ILE A 74 -5.74 -18.83 7.41
N LEU A 75 -6.71 -17.94 7.42
CA LEU A 75 -7.80 -17.94 8.41
C LEU A 75 -8.97 -18.83 7.98
N GLU A 76 -9.17 -19.03 6.67
CA GLU A 76 -10.20 -19.92 6.11
C GLU A 76 -10.03 -21.38 6.56
N ASP A 77 -8.79 -21.83 6.78
CA ASP A 77 -8.49 -23.21 7.21
C ASP A 77 -8.89 -23.53 8.67
N LYS A 78 -9.15 -22.53 9.50
CA LYS A 78 -9.41 -22.70 10.94
C LYS A 78 -10.73 -22.16 11.45
N LEU A 79 -11.43 -21.32 10.70
CA LEU A 79 -12.71 -20.72 11.11
C LEU A 79 -13.84 -21.07 10.13
N SER A 80 -15.09 -21.03 10.63
CA SER A 80 -16.27 -21.10 9.78
C SER A 80 -16.23 -20.01 8.71
N GLN A 81 -16.54 -20.37 7.47
CA GLN A 81 -16.44 -19.52 6.28
C GLN A 81 -17.13 -18.15 6.43
N SER A 82 -18.20 -18.07 7.21
CA SER A 82 -18.89 -16.80 7.53
C SER A 82 -18.09 -15.91 8.49
N SER A 83 -17.46 -16.51 9.50
CA SER A 83 -16.67 -15.78 10.50
C SER A 83 -15.36 -15.25 9.91
N ALA A 84 -14.72 -16.00 9.01
CA ALA A 84 -13.50 -15.59 8.32
C ALA A 84 -13.76 -14.35 7.42
N LYS A 85 -14.88 -14.35 6.67
CA LYS A 85 -15.27 -13.21 5.83
C LYS A 85 -15.56 -11.93 6.64
N LEU A 86 -16.20 -12.08 7.81
CA LEU A 86 -16.49 -10.96 8.70
C LEU A 86 -15.21 -10.36 9.28
N LEU A 87 -14.27 -11.22 9.71
CA LEU A 87 -13.01 -10.82 10.30
C LEU A 87 -12.13 -10.10 9.29
N ALA A 88 -12.06 -10.60 8.05
CA ALA A 88 -11.32 -9.95 6.96
C ALA A 88 -11.88 -8.55 6.64
N LYS A 89 -13.21 -8.39 6.61
CA LYS A 89 -13.83 -7.07 6.45
C LYS A 89 -13.50 -6.13 7.60
N LEU A 90 -13.59 -6.62 8.83
CA LEU A 90 -13.30 -5.83 10.03
C LEU A 90 -11.85 -5.35 10.01
N GLN A 91 -10.91 -6.22 9.66
CA GLN A 91 -9.49 -5.89 9.54
C GLN A 91 -9.25 -4.81 8.48
N LEU A 92 -9.88 -4.92 7.31
CA LEU A 92 -9.75 -3.96 6.22
C LEU A 92 -10.28 -2.58 6.60
N VAL A 93 -11.44 -2.53 7.27
CA VAL A 93 -12.04 -1.30 7.79
C VAL A 93 -11.15 -0.68 8.87
N LEU A 94 -10.63 -1.50 9.79
CA LEU A 94 -9.76 -1.02 10.87
C LEU A 94 -8.46 -0.42 10.30
N VAL A 95 -7.80 -1.11 9.37
CA VAL A 95 -6.58 -0.61 8.72
C VAL A 95 -6.86 0.68 7.94
N GLY A 96 -7.95 0.73 7.19
CA GLY A 96 -8.36 1.94 6.46
C GLY A 96 -8.63 3.11 7.39
N LEU A 97 -9.34 2.89 8.50
CA LEU A 97 -9.65 3.90 9.50
C LEU A 97 -8.39 4.46 10.17
N ILE A 98 -7.47 3.58 10.59
CA ILE A 98 -6.20 3.99 11.20
C ILE A 98 -5.38 4.84 10.22
N ASN A 99 -5.26 4.42 8.97
CA ASN A 99 -4.54 5.19 7.95
C ASN A 99 -5.19 6.55 7.69
N LEU A 100 -6.52 6.64 7.69
CA LEU A 100 -7.23 7.90 7.53
C LEU A 100 -6.97 8.87 8.69
N ILE A 101 -6.99 8.36 9.92
CA ILE A 101 -6.69 9.13 11.13
C ILE A 101 -5.24 9.64 11.09
N ILE A 102 -4.27 8.79 10.73
CA ILE A 102 -2.87 9.18 10.60
C ILE A 102 -2.70 10.26 9.52
N ALA A 103 -3.34 10.12 8.37
CA ALA A 103 -3.31 11.12 7.31
C ALA A 103 -3.83 12.49 7.79
N TRP A 104 -4.94 12.50 8.53
CA TRP A 104 -5.53 13.71 9.09
C TRP A 104 -4.58 14.41 10.09
N PHE A 105 -4.03 13.67 11.04
CA PHE A 105 -3.08 14.20 12.00
C PHE A 105 -1.77 14.66 11.34
N SER A 106 -1.31 13.96 10.32
CA SER A 106 -0.11 14.35 9.56
C SER A 106 -0.29 15.70 8.88
N PHE A 107 -1.47 16.01 8.38
CA PHE A 107 -1.74 17.30 7.76
C PHE A 107 -1.60 18.45 8.75
N ASN A 108 -2.17 18.29 9.95
CA ASN A 108 -2.01 19.26 11.03
C ASN A 108 -0.54 19.40 11.51
N TRP A 109 0.20 18.31 11.49
CA TRP A 109 1.61 18.33 11.87
C TRP A 109 2.46 19.06 10.82
N ILE A 110 2.22 18.84 9.55
CA ILE A 110 2.90 19.50 8.43
C ILE A 110 2.69 21.01 8.49
N SER A 111 1.46 21.47 8.77
CA SER A 111 1.16 22.91 8.88
C SER A 111 1.93 23.61 9.99
N LYS A 112 2.35 22.88 11.03
CA LYS A 112 3.07 23.46 12.18
C LYS A 112 4.60 23.38 12.05
N THR A 113 5.10 22.40 11.34
CA THR A 113 6.54 22.07 11.34
C THR A 113 7.15 22.06 9.95
N GLY A 114 6.32 22.20 8.91
CA GLY A 114 6.73 22.07 7.51
C GLY A 114 7.66 23.18 7.01
N ASP A 115 7.56 24.38 7.57
CA ASP A 115 8.34 25.54 7.16
C ASP A 115 9.81 25.48 7.61
N ASN A 116 10.16 24.54 8.49
CA ASN A 116 11.55 24.37 8.91
C ASN A 116 12.42 23.93 7.71
N LEU A 117 13.54 24.62 7.53
CA LEU A 117 14.49 24.32 6.46
C LEU A 117 15.37 23.10 6.83
N MET A 118 15.70 22.31 5.84
CA MET A 118 16.72 21.27 5.97
C MET A 118 18.12 21.93 6.02
N PRO A 119 19.02 21.46 6.90
CA PRO A 119 20.28 22.14 7.16
C PRO A 119 21.22 22.24 5.94
N THR A 120 21.16 21.28 5.03
CA THR A 120 22.15 21.15 3.94
C THR A 120 21.57 21.53 2.58
N LEU A 121 20.33 21.11 2.28
CA LEU A 121 19.66 21.43 1.00
C LEU A 121 18.95 22.79 1.03
N GLY A 122 18.65 23.34 2.22
CA GLY A 122 17.82 24.54 2.34
C GLY A 122 16.36 24.33 1.89
N ALA A 123 15.98 23.10 1.58
CA ALA A 123 14.62 22.75 1.20
C ALA A 123 13.72 22.69 2.43
N THR A 124 12.42 22.93 2.25
CA THR A 124 11.44 22.84 3.33
C THR A 124 11.23 21.39 3.79
N ARG A 125 11.14 21.19 5.08
CA ARG A 125 10.89 19.87 5.69
C ARG A 125 9.54 19.26 5.29
N SER A 126 8.62 20.09 4.82
CA SER A 126 7.32 19.68 4.24
C SER A 126 7.49 18.62 3.16
N ILE A 127 8.55 18.68 2.34
CA ILE A 127 8.81 17.72 1.26
C ILE A 127 8.89 16.30 1.82
N VAL A 128 9.60 16.10 2.93
CA VAL A 128 9.69 14.79 3.59
C VAL A 128 8.38 14.37 4.23
N GLN A 129 7.73 15.33 4.90
CA GLN A 129 6.52 15.07 5.69
C GLN A 129 5.31 14.71 4.84
N ILE A 130 5.19 15.24 3.62
CA ILE A 130 4.10 14.94 2.67
C ILE A 130 4.08 13.45 2.26
N SER A 131 5.19 12.74 2.36
CA SER A 131 5.23 11.31 2.08
C SER A 131 4.29 10.49 2.98
N ILE A 132 4.07 10.91 4.23
CA ILE A 132 3.22 10.21 5.20
C ILE A 132 1.74 10.25 4.77
N PRO A 133 1.10 11.42 4.59
CA PRO A 133 -0.29 11.46 4.15
C PRO A 133 -0.46 10.87 2.75
N LEU A 134 0.56 10.94 1.89
CA LEU A 134 0.54 10.31 0.56
C LEU A 134 0.51 8.79 0.67
N GLY A 135 1.38 8.18 1.48
CA GLY A 135 1.41 6.74 1.73
C GLY A 135 0.12 6.24 2.40
N CYS A 136 -0.35 6.94 3.44
CA CYS A 136 -1.61 6.61 4.11
C CYS A 136 -2.83 6.77 3.19
N GLY A 137 -2.85 7.79 2.34
CA GLY A 137 -3.90 8.00 1.35
C GLY A 137 -3.96 6.86 0.33
N LEU A 138 -2.81 6.45 -0.22
CA LEU A 138 -2.72 5.30 -1.11
C LEU A 138 -3.15 4.00 -0.42
N ALA A 139 -2.72 3.75 0.82
CA ALA A 139 -3.13 2.58 1.59
C ALA A 139 -4.65 2.55 1.81
N THR A 140 -5.26 3.70 2.13
CA THR A 140 -6.72 3.83 2.29
C THR A 140 -7.45 3.55 0.98
N LEU A 141 -6.95 4.07 -0.16
CA LEU A 141 -7.50 3.77 -1.49
C LEU A 141 -7.43 2.28 -1.81
N TYR A 142 -6.32 1.61 -1.48
CA TYR A 142 -6.19 0.16 -1.63
C TYR A 142 -7.19 -0.61 -0.74
N CYS A 143 -7.39 -0.19 0.50
CA CYS A 143 -8.37 -0.80 1.39
C CYS A 143 -9.80 -0.67 0.85
N ILE A 144 -10.18 0.50 0.34
CA ILE A 144 -11.50 0.77 -0.24
C ILE A 144 -11.71 -0.09 -1.50
N THR A 145 -10.76 -0.06 -2.44
CA THR A 145 -10.86 -0.85 -3.68
C THR A 145 -10.89 -2.34 -3.42
N SER A 146 -10.11 -2.83 -2.47
CA SER A 146 -10.10 -4.23 -2.08
C SER A 146 -11.41 -4.66 -1.41
N SER A 147 -12.01 -3.78 -0.59
CA SER A 147 -13.31 -4.04 0.04
C SER A 147 -14.42 -4.16 -1.01
N ILE A 148 -14.43 -3.30 -2.02
CA ILE A 148 -15.44 -3.31 -3.10
C ILE A 148 -15.26 -4.54 -3.99
N LEU A 149 -14.03 -4.85 -4.41
CA LEU A 149 -13.72 -6.03 -5.24
C LEU A 149 -13.98 -7.35 -4.49
N GLY A 150 -13.77 -7.38 -3.18
CA GLY A 150 -14.10 -8.53 -2.32
C GLY A 150 -15.60 -8.82 -2.27
N LEU A 151 -16.43 -7.78 -2.27
CA LEU A 151 -17.89 -7.90 -2.31
C LEU A 151 -18.40 -8.46 -3.64
N ASP A 152 -17.83 -8.03 -4.76
CA ASP A 152 -18.20 -8.54 -6.09
C ASP A 152 -17.89 -10.03 -6.22
N LYS A 153 -16.74 -10.49 -5.73
CA LYS A 153 -16.34 -11.91 -5.80
C LYS A 153 -17.22 -12.82 -4.91
N ILE A 154 -17.70 -12.32 -3.78
CA ILE A 154 -18.63 -13.04 -2.92
C ILE A 154 -19.97 -13.22 -3.64
N LYS A 155 -20.49 -12.19 -4.28
CA LYS A 155 -21.75 -12.20 -5.01
C LYS A 155 -21.70 -13.19 -6.19
N ASP A 156 -20.61 -13.23 -6.94
CA ASP A 156 -20.43 -14.16 -8.07
C ASP A 156 -20.36 -15.62 -7.60
N ASN A 157 -19.71 -15.90 -6.47
CA ASN A 157 -19.65 -17.24 -5.89
C ASN A 157 -21.02 -17.72 -5.37
N ASP A 158 -21.77 -16.85 -4.74
CA ASP A 158 -23.12 -17.18 -4.25
C ASP A 158 -24.09 -17.48 -5.41
N LEU A 159 -24.00 -16.72 -6.51
CA LEU A 159 -24.78 -16.97 -7.73
C LEU A 159 -24.39 -18.29 -8.41
N ASN A 160 -23.11 -18.63 -8.46
CA ASN A 160 -22.64 -19.88 -9.06
C ASN A 160 -23.04 -21.11 -8.21
N GLN A 161 -23.02 -21.00 -6.89
CA GLN A 161 -23.50 -22.08 -6.00
C GLN A 161 -25.01 -22.28 -6.12
N THR A 162 -25.78 -21.20 -6.20
CA THR A 162 -27.24 -21.26 -6.37
C THR A 162 -27.61 -21.93 -7.70
N ASN A 163 -26.92 -21.56 -8.78
CA ASN A 163 -27.12 -22.17 -10.11
C ASN A 163 -26.70 -23.65 -10.15
N SER A 164 -25.64 -24.02 -9.44
CA SER A 164 -25.19 -25.41 -9.34
C SER A 164 -26.20 -26.29 -8.59
N ASN A 165 -26.70 -25.80 -7.48
CA ASN A 165 -27.71 -26.52 -6.67
C ASN A 165 -29.05 -26.67 -7.43
N PHE A 166 -29.49 -25.62 -8.14
CA PHE A 166 -30.68 -25.66 -8.97
C PHE A 166 -30.56 -26.70 -10.13
N ASN A 167 -29.38 -26.81 -10.73
CA ASN A 167 -29.14 -27.81 -11.78
C ASN A 167 -29.07 -29.25 -11.25
N LEU A 168 -28.65 -29.47 -10.01
CA LEU A 168 -28.64 -30.79 -9.38
C LEU A 168 -30.07 -31.23 -9.02
N GLU A 169 -30.87 -30.34 -8.43
CA GLU A 169 -32.26 -30.64 -8.05
C GLU A 169 -33.15 -30.94 -9.25
N ASN A 170 -32.90 -30.26 -10.38
CA ASN A 170 -33.64 -30.51 -11.62
C ASN A 170 -33.22 -31.82 -12.32
N LYS A 171 -32.05 -32.39 -12.01
CA LYS A 171 -31.58 -33.67 -12.51
C LYS A 171 -32.22 -34.85 -11.75
N ASP A 172 -32.46 -34.68 -10.47
CA ASP A 172 -33.08 -35.71 -9.61
C ASP A 172 -34.58 -35.85 -9.84
N HIS A 173 -35.24 -34.86 -10.43
CA HIS A 173 -36.66 -34.91 -10.84
C HIS A 173 -36.88 -35.51 -12.23
N LEU A 174 -35.84 -35.85 -12.98
CA LEU A 174 -35.91 -36.41 -14.35
C LEU A 174 -35.59 -37.92 -14.43
N ILE A 175 -35.33 -38.56 -13.29
CA ILE A 175 -35.15 -40.01 -13.10
C ILE A 175 -36.33 -40.59 -12.33
#